data_3814ab9177ad4f6eb496ef7057a37f2c
#
_entry.id   3814ab9177ad4f6eb496ef7057a37f2c
#
_cell.length_a   1.000
_cell.length_b   1.000
_cell.length_c   1.000
_cell.angle_alpha   90.00
_cell.angle_beta   90.00
_cell.angle_gamma   90.00
#
_symmetry.space_group_name_H-M   'P 1'
#
loop_
_entity.id
_entity.type
_entity.pdbx_description
1 polymer ?
#
loop_
_entity_poly.entity_id
_entity_poly.type
_entity_poly.pdbx_seq_one_letter_code
_entity_poly.pdbx_strand_id
1 'polypeptide(L)'
;AVIEDHFDVAVELEAALKARGRTATLDELTRDLPAPGQVSFTRQQQPLGLGHAVWCARDIVGDEPFAVLLPDMVTPAAQNCMAEMVSVYGETGGNLIAVEECDPADTGRYGIVGVGEAVGRAFRITAMIEKPAPAEAPSNLYVSGRYILQPEVFRHLGRHQRGAGGEIQLTDAMIGLSAEQPFCG
;
A
#
# COMPACT_ATOMS: atom_id res chain seq x y z
N ALA A 1 -12.44 -16.92 -0.35
CA ALA A 1 -12.19 -16.42 -1.73
C ALA A 1 -10.79 -16.84 -2.16
N VAL A 2 -10.45 -16.81 -3.48
CA VAL A 2 -9.18 -17.33 -4.01
C VAL A 2 -7.94 -16.83 -3.29
N ILE A 3 -7.92 -15.55 -2.89
CA ILE A 3 -6.79 -14.98 -2.13
C ILE A 3 -6.77 -15.54 -0.69
N GLU A 4 -7.90 -15.64 -0.02
CA GLU A 4 -8.00 -16.22 1.33
C GLU A 4 -7.53 -17.68 1.31
N ASP A 5 -8.06 -18.45 0.35
CA ASP A 5 -7.73 -19.89 0.19
C ASP A 5 -6.22 -20.12 0.00
N HIS A 6 -5.48 -19.13 -0.53
CA HIS A 6 -4.02 -19.20 -0.69
C HIS A 6 -3.26 -19.18 0.66
N PHE A 7 -3.83 -18.53 1.66
CA PHE A 7 -3.24 -18.43 3.00
C PHE A 7 -3.78 -19.47 3.98
N ASP A 8 -4.73 -20.31 3.54
CA ASP A 8 -5.32 -21.38 4.34
C ASP A 8 -4.54 -22.69 4.18
N VAL A 9 -4.64 -23.54 5.21
CA VAL A 9 -4.08 -24.89 5.19
C VAL A 9 -4.79 -25.73 4.13
N ALA A 10 -4.06 -26.20 3.13
CA ALA A 10 -4.57 -27.09 2.08
C ALA A 10 -4.69 -28.53 2.57
N VAL A 11 -5.63 -28.80 3.48
CA VAL A 11 -5.74 -30.06 4.28
C VAL A 11 -5.69 -31.32 3.39
N GLU A 12 -6.44 -31.34 2.30
CA GLU A 12 -6.52 -32.50 1.40
C GLU A 12 -5.20 -32.72 0.65
N LEU A 13 -4.58 -31.63 0.16
CA LEU A 13 -3.29 -31.67 -0.53
C LEU A 13 -2.18 -32.11 0.40
N GLU A 14 -2.13 -31.54 1.61
CA GLU A 14 -1.14 -31.94 2.61
C GLU A 14 -1.26 -33.42 3.00
N ALA A 15 -2.50 -33.91 3.24
CA ALA A 15 -2.74 -35.32 3.54
C ALA A 15 -2.29 -36.23 2.39
N ALA A 16 -2.55 -35.84 1.14
CA ALA A 16 -2.11 -36.58 -0.04
C ALA A 16 -0.59 -36.60 -0.20
N LEU A 17 0.09 -35.49 0.07
CA LEU A 17 1.56 -35.39 0.05
C LEU A 17 2.19 -36.25 1.16
N LYS A 18 1.65 -36.20 2.36
CA LYS A 18 2.07 -37.03 3.51
C LYS A 18 1.93 -38.53 3.19
N ALA A 19 0.79 -38.96 2.64
CA ALA A 19 0.53 -40.35 2.28
C ALA A 19 1.49 -40.85 1.20
N ARG A 20 1.99 -39.99 0.32
CA ARG A 20 2.93 -40.31 -0.76
C ARG A 20 4.41 -40.13 -0.37
N GLY A 21 4.71 -39.78 0.88
CA GLY A 21 6.07 -39.52 1.36
C GLY A 21 6.75 -38.31 0.72
N ARG A 22 5.97 -37.36 0.16
CA ARG A 22 6.47 -36.14 -0.50
C ARG A 22 6.76 -35.04 0.51
N THR A 23 7.69 -35.32 1.46
CA THR A 23 7.99 -34.39 2.57
C THR A 23 8.59 -33.06 2.12
N ALA A 24 9.52 -33.08 1.15
CA ALA A 24 10.13 -31.84 0.64
C ALA A 24 9.10 -30.89 0.00
N THR A 25 8.15 -31.43 -0.80
CA THR A 25 7.08 -30.65 -1.39
C THR A 25 6.11 -30.12 -0.34
N LEU A 26 5.87 -30.91 0.73
CA LEU A 26 5.04 -30.47 1.84
C LEU A 26 5.71 -29.31 2.61
N ASP A 27 7.01 -29.44 2.91
CA ASP A 27 7.78 -28.39 3.60
C ASP A 27 7.82 -27.09 2.78
N GLU A 28 7.90 -27.19 1.45
CA GLU A 28 7.83 -26.04 0.56
C GLU A 28 6.44 -25.39 0.58
N LEU A 29 5.36 -26.19 0.52
CA LEU A 29 3.98 -25.70 0.56
C LEU A 29 3.65 -24.98 1.88
N THR A 30 4.17 -25.49 3.01
CA THR A 30 3.82 -24.97 4.35
C THR A 30 4.77 -23.91 4.87
N ARG A 31 5.92 -23.70 4.21
CA ARG A 31 6.98 -22.78 4.68
C ARG A 31 6.51 -21.36 4.89
N ASP A 32 5.71 -20.87 3.94
CA ASP A 32 5.29 -19.47 3.89
C ASP A 32 3.85 -19.25 4.40
N LEU A 33 3.24 -20.31 4.98
CA LEU A 33 1.94 -20.16 5.61
C LEU A 33 2.06 -19.30 6.88
N PRO A 34 1.15 -18.32 7.06
CA PRO A 34 1.15 -17.50 8.27
C PRO A 34 0.82 -18.32 9.51
N ALA A 35 1.40 -17.96 10.64
CA ALA A 35 1.01 -18.54 11.91
C ALA A 35 -0.42 -18.12 12.31
N PRO A 36 -1.10 -18.88 13.16
CA PRO A 36 -2.44 -18.55 13.64
C PRO A 36 -2.53 -17.11 14.17
N GLY A 37 -3.50 -16.33 13.65
CA GLY A 37 -3.75 -14.95 14.04
C GLY A 37 -2.87 -13.90 13.35
N GLN A 38 -1.93 -14.29 12.49
CA GLN A 38 -1.07 -13.34 11.77
C GLN A 38 -1.74 -12.67 10.57
N VAL A 39 -2.75 -13.31 9.97
CA VAL A 39 -3.48 -12.77 8.82
C VAL A 39 -4.95 -12.60 9.18
N SER A 40 -5.49 -11.43 8.85
CA SER A 40 -6.91 -11.12 8.97
C SER A 40 -7.44 -10.63 7.62
N PHE A 41 -8.66 -11.01 7.30
CA PHE A 41 -9.32 -10.60 6.07
C PHE A 41 -10.52 -9.72 6.39
N THR A 42 -10.64 -8.62 5.64
CA THR A 42 -11.85 -7.79 5.64
C THR A 42 -12.40 -7.67 4.23
N ARG A 43 -13.67 -7.35 4.10
CA ARG A 43 -14.33 -7.27 2.79
C ARG A 43 -14.82 -5.88 2.48
N GLN A 44 -14.43 -5.41 1.32
CA GLN A 44 -15.08 -4.27 0.69
C GLN A 44 -16.33 -4.78 -0.05
N GLN A 45 -17.51 -4.59 0.54
CA GLN A 45 -18.78 -5.13 -0.03
C GLN A 45 -19.23 -4.41 -1.30
N GLN A 46 -18.76 -3.19 -1.54
CA GLN A 46 -19.03 -2.41 -2.74
C GLN A 46 -17.72 -1.85 -3.30
N PRO A 47 -17.50 -1.88 -4.62
CA PRO A 47 -16.26 -1.41 -5.26
C PRO A 47 -16.24 0.13 -5.29
N LEU A 48 -16.00 0.77 -4.15
CA LEU A 48 -16.02 2.23 -4.00
C LEU A 48 -14.64 2.89 -4.15
N GLY A 49 -13.63 2.15 -4.57
CA GLY A 49 -12.27 2.64 -4.79
C GLY A 49 -11.28 2.21 -3.71
N LEU A 50 -9.98 2.50 -3.95
CA LEU A 50 -8.86 2.09 -3.10
C LEU A 50 -8.96 2.69 -1.68
N GLY A 51 -9.29 3.96 -1.57
CA GLY A 51 -9.44 4.60 -0.26
C GLY A 51 -10.50 3.93 0.61
N HIS A 52 -11.62 3.50 0.01
CA HIS A 52 -12.63 2.75 0.75
C HIS A 52 -12.15 1.34 1.16
N ALA A 53 -11.34 0.66 0.32
CA ALA A 53 -10.76 -0.62 0.69
C ALA A 53 -9.84 -0.48 1.91
N VAL A 54 -8.98 0.55 1.93
CA VAL A 54 -8.13 0.88 3.09
C VAL A 54 -8.99 1.22 4.32
N TRP A 55 -10.04 2.02 4.16
CA TRP A 55 -10.96 2.36 5.26
C TRP A 55 -11.64 1.14 5.87
N CYS A 56 -11.94 0.10 5.10
CA CYS A 56 -12.52 -1.15 5.61
C CYS A 56 -11.58 -1.89 6.59
N ALA A 57 -10.29 -1.59 6.59
CA ALA A 57 -9.31 -2.20 7.50
C ALA A 57 -9.14 -1.44 8.83
N ARG A 58 -9.75 -0.26 9.01
CA ARG A 58 -9.54 0.64 10.16
C ARG A 58 -9.67 -0.03 11.53
N ASP A 59 -10.67 -0.91 11.69
CA ASP A 59 -10.93 -1.59 12.97
C ASP A 59 -9.89 -2.69 13.28
N ILE A 60 -9.18 -3.18 12.25
CA ILE A 60 -8.06 -4.13 12.38
C ILE A 60 -6.78 -3.37 12.69
N VAL A 61 -6.55 -2.24 12.00
CA VAL A 61 -5.35 -1.41 12.16
C VAL A 61 -5.36 -0.66 13.50
N GLY A 62 -6.52 -0.14 13.90
CA GLY A 62 -6.63 0.69 15.11
C GLY A 62 -5.91 2.03 14.97
N ASP A 63 -5.25 2.46 16.05
CA ASP A 63 -4.58 3.76 16.16
C ASP A 63 -3.06 3.66 15.93
N GLU A 64 -2.59 2.66 15.20
CA GLU A 64 -1.17 2.46 14.91
C GLU A 64 -0.81 2.89 13.48
N PRO A 65 0.43 3.36 13.25
CA PRO A 65 0.96 3.51 11.89
C PRO A 65 0.94 2.17 11.16
N PHE A 66 0.58 2.19 9.88
CA PHE A 66 0.43 0.96 9.11
C PHE A 66 0.96 1.08 7.69
N ALA A 67 1.37 -0.05 7.13
CA ALA A 67 1.77 -0.12 5.74
C ALA A 67 0.60 -0.52 4.83
N VAL A 68 0.52 0.11 3.66
CA VAL A 68 -0.37 -0.30 2.56
C VAL A 68 0.49 -0.78 1.40
N LEU A 69 0.20 -1.99 0.90
CA LEU A 69 0.88 -2.57 -0.24
C LEU A 69 -0.16 -2.96 -1.29
N LEU A 70 -0.02 -2.40 -2.49
CA LEU A 70 -0.86 -2.79 -3.62
C LEU A 70 -0.26 -4.05 -4.28
N PRO A 71 -1.08 -5.08 -4.54
CA PRO A 71 -0.58 -6.39 -4.99
C PRO A 71 -0.14 -6.43 -6.46
N ASP A 72 -0.51 -5.44 -7.25
CA ASP A 72 -0.14 -5.28 -8.66
C ASP A 72 1.25 -4.63 -8.87
N MET A 73 1.84 -4.10 -7.81
CA MET A 73 3.18 -3.52 -7.81
C MET A 73 4.18 -4.51 -7.22
N VAL A 74 4.83 -5.31 -8.07
CA VAL A 74 5.81 -6.32 -7.64
C VAL A 74 7.21 -5.76 -7.79
N THR A 75 7.93 -5.63 -6.66
CA THR A 75 9.36 -5.25 -6.66
C THR A 75 10.25 -6.49 -6.70
N PRO A 76 11.40 -6.45 -7.39
CA PRO A 76 12.34 -7.58 -7.40
C PRO A 76 12.77 -7.99 -5.98
N ALA A 77 12.88 -9.29 -5.74
CA ALA A 77 13.20 -9.86 -4.41
C ALA A 77 14.55 -9.37 -3.84
N ALA A 78 15.48 -8.92 -4.69
CA ALA A 78 16.78 -8.39 -4.28
C ALA A 78 16.67 -7.02 -3.55
N GLN A 79 15.56 -6.31 -3.72
CA GLN A 79 15.30 -5.03 -3.07
C GLN A 79 14.03 -5.16 -2.21
N ASN A 80 14.20 -5.30 -0.90
CA ASN A 80 13.04 -5.28 0.00
C ASN A 80 12.61 -3.83 0.25
N CYS A 81 11.82 -3.30 -0.67
CA CYS A 81 11.30 -1.93 -0.64
C CYS A 81 10.65 -1.59 0.71
N MET A 82 9.84 -2.51 1.29
CA MET A 82 9.21 -2.24 2.57
C MET A 82 10.20 -2.20 3.74
N ALA A 83 11.24 -3.04 3.75
CA ALA A 83 12.27 -2.96 4.79
C ALA A 83 13.05 -1.63 4.72
N GLU A 84 13.31 -1.14 3.50
CA GLU A 84 13.91 0.17 3.28
C GLU A 84 12.97 1.28 3.74
N MET A 85 11.70 1.25 3.37
CA MET A 85 10.69 2.22 3.82
C MET A 85 10.57 2.25 5.34
N VAL A 86 10.55 1.10 6.02
CA VAL A 86 10.51 1.04 7.49
C VAL A 86 11.76 1.68 8.11
N SER A 87 12.94 1.45 7.51
CA SER A 87 14.18 2.09 7.95
C SER A 87 14.13 3.62 7.79
N VAL A 88 13.65 4.11 6.63
CA VAL A 88 13.48 5.55 6.37
C VAL A 88 12.41 6.15 7.30
N TYR A 89 11.31 5.44 7.53
CA TYR A 89 10.28 5.85 8.47
C TYR A 89 10.83 6.05 9.89
N GLY A 90 11.76 5.19 10.33
CA GLY A 90 12.45 5.35 11.61
C GLY A 90 13.27 6.65 11.71
N GLU A 91 13.69 7.21 10.58
CA GLU A 91 14.44 8.48 10.51
C GLU A 91 13.52 9.70 10.37
N THR A 92 12.45 9.58 9.57
CA THR A 92 11.59 10.72 9.20
C THR A 92 10.33 10.86 10.04
N GLY A 93 9.79 9.73 10.52
CA GLY A 93 8.44 9.66 11.09
C GLY A 93 7.35 10.04 10.07
N GLY A 94 6.15 10.31 10.55
CA GLY A 94 5.04 10.85 9.75
C GLY A 94 4.49 9.86 8.71
N ASN A 95 4.22 10.34 7.50
CA ASN A 95 3.72 9.54 6.41
C ASN A 95 4.79 9.39 5.33
N LEU A 96 4.94 8.18 4.76
CA LEU A 96 5.94 7.88 3.75
C LEU A 96 5.29 7.20 2.54
N ILE A 97 5.67 7.62 1.34
CA ILE A 97 5.17 7.10 0.06
C ILE A 97 6.35 6.65 -0.78
N ALA A 98 6.35 5.41 -1.26
CA ALA A 98 7.32 5.00 -2.27
C ALA A 98 6.96 5.61 -3.62
N VAL A 99 7.98 6.13 -4.30
CA VAL A 99 7.84 6.79 -5.59
C VAL A 99 8.82 6.22 -6.61
N GLU A 100 8.43 6.30 -7.88
CA GLU A 100 9.27 5.91 -9.01
C GLU A 100 9.13 6.94 -10.13
N GLU A 101 10.13 7.00 -11.02
CA GLU A 101 10.08 7.87 -12.19
C GLU A 101 9.23 7.24 -13.30
N CYS A 102 8.39 8.06 -13.95
CA CYS A 102 7.70 7.70 -15.19
C CYS A 102 8.12 8.62 -16.33
N ASP A 103 7.76 8.23 -17.56
CA ASP A 103 7.84 9.18 -18.68
C ASP A 103 6.92 10.37 -18.38
N PRO A 104 7.40 11.62 -18.55
CA PRO A 104 6.56 12.81 -18.36
C PRO A 104 5.24 12.79 -19.16
N ALA A 105 5.20 12.11 -20.30
CA ALA A 105 3.97 11.94 -21.08
C ALA A 105 2.94 11.02 -20.41
N ASP A 106 3.37 10.15 -19.49
CA ASP A 106 2.53 9.17 -18.80
C ASP A 106 1.99 9.65 -17.45
N THR A 107 2.32 10.87 -17.01
CA THR A 107 1.90 11.41 -15.70
C THR A 107 0.40 11.37 -15.49
N GLY A 108 -0.39 11.52 -16.56
CA GLY A 108 -1.86 11.42 -16.53
C GLY A 108 -2.43 10.05 -16.14
N ARG A 109 -1.58 9.04 -15.93
CA ARG A 109 -1.99 7.68 -15.53
C ARG A 109 -1.88 7.44 -14.03
N TYR A 110 -1.14 8.28 -13.30
CA TYR A 110 -0.69 8.04 -11.93
C TYR A 110 -0.99 9.22 -11.01
N GLY A 111 -0.95 8.97 -9.71
CA GLY A 111 -0.80 10.03 -8.72
C GLY A 111 0.64 10.53 -8.75
N ILE A 112 0.85 11.83 -8.97
CA ILE A 112 2.18 12.45 -9.07
C ILE A 112 2.45 13.29 -7.83
N VAL A 113 3.70 13.23 -7.33
CA VAL A 113 4.12 13.99 -6.15
C VAL A 113 5.07 15.13 -6.53
N GLY A 114 4.97 16.25 -5.83
CA GLY A 114 5.92 17.35 -5.91
C GLY A 114 7.08 17.15 -4.95
N VAL A 115 8.30 17.44 -5.41
CA VAL A 115 9.55 17.27 -4.68
C VAL A 115 9.90 18.55 -3.91
N GLY A 116 10.15 18.42 -2.62
CA GLY A 116 10.62 19.49 -1.74
C GLY A 116 12.04 19.27 -1.24
N GLU A 117 12.33 19.75 -0.04
CA GLU A 117 13.63 19.61 0.61
C GLU A 117 13.99 18.15 0.94
N ALA A 118 15.27 17.83 0.92
CA ALA A 118 15.77 16.53 1.35
C ALA A 118 15.60 16.33 2.86
N VAL A 119 15.17 15.15 3.26
CA VAL A 119 14.98 14.74 4.67
C VAL A 119 15.65 13.35 4.84
N GLY A 120 16.92 13.33 5.21
CA GLY A 120 17.70 12.10 5.25
C GLY A 120 17.81 11.44 3.87
N ARG A 121 17.30 10.19 3.75
CA ARG A 121 17.23 9.44 2.51
C ARG A 121 15.93 9.69 1.71
N ALA A 122 15.05 10.51 2.22
CA ALA A 122 13.78 10.89 1.62
C ALA A 122 13.77 12.37 1.23
N PHE A 123 12.66 12.83 0.67
CA PHE A 123 12.40 14.24 0.44
C PHE A 123 10.99 14.59 0.94
N ARG A 124 10.77 15.85 1.27
CA ARG A 124 9.45 16.36 1.62
C ARG A 124 8.55 16.39 0.38
N ILE A 125 7.36 15.81 0.47
CA ILE A 125 6.33 15.95 -0.57
C ILE A 125 5.65 17.31 -0.41
N THR A 126 5.65 18.11 -1.47
CA THR A 126 5.07 19.46 -1.48
C THR A 126 3.70 19.53 -2.12
N ALA A 127 3.37 18.54 -2.96
CA ALA A 127 2.08 18.43 -3.64
C ALA A 127 1.79 16.97 -3.97
N MET A 128 0.52 16.62 -4.08
CA MET A 128 0.04 15.35 -4.63
C MET A 128 -1.11 15.66 -5.58
N ILE A 129 -1.05 15.16 -6.80
CA ILE A 129 -2.08 15.39 -7.82
C ILE A 129 -2.42 14.06 -8.47
N GLU A 130 -3.68 13.68 -8.41
CA GLU A 130 -4.18 12.46 -9.04
C GLU A 130 -4.37 12.71 -10.55
N LYS A 131 -3.64 11.93 -11.35
CA LYS A 131 -3.73 11.92 -12.83
C LYS A 131 -3.66 13.31 -13.47
N PRO A 132 -2.63 14.13 -13.18
CA PRO A 132 -2.49 15.45 -13.76
C PRO A 132 -2.23 15.38 -15.26
N ALA A 133 -2.65 16.41 -16.00
CA ALA A 133 -2.14 16.60 -17.35
C ALA A 133 -0.60 16.79 -17.32
N PRO A 134 0.15 16.36 -18.33
CA PRO A 134 1.61 16.47 -18.33
C PRO A 134 2.14 17.88 -18.04
N ALA A 135 1.44 18.91 -18.50
CA ALA A 135 1.81 20.30 -18.26
C ALA A 135 1.51 20.79 -16.82
N GLU A 136 0.72 20.07 -16.06
CA GLU A 136 0.30 20.40 -14.69
C GLU A 136 0.99 19.51 -13.65
N ALA A 137 1.70 18.47 -14.10
CA ALA A 137 2.39 17.54 -13.23
C ALA A 137 3.54 18.26 -12.48
N PRO A 138 3.59 18.18 -11.13
CA PRO A 138 4.62 18.86 -10.34
C PRO A 138 6.01 18.21 -10.49
N SER A 139 6.09 16.98 -11.00
CA SER A 139 7.29 16.21 -11.30
C SER A 139 6.94 15.04 -12.22
N ASN A 140 7.91 14.13 -12.45
CA ASN A 140 7.69 12.82 -13.07
C ASN A 140 7.74 11.66 -12.05
N LEU A 141 7.67 11.95 -10.75
CA LEU A 141 7.64 10.93 -9.70
C LEU A 141 6.21 10.51 -9.40
N TYR A 142 5.89 9.25 -9.69
CA TYR A 142 4.59 8.68 -9.41
C TYR A 142 4.58 7.83 -8.14
N VAL A 143 3.42 7.71 -7.53
CA VAL A 143 3.18 6.89 -6.34
C VAL A 143 3.19 5.41 -6.74
N SER A 144 4.12 4.63 -6.21
CA SER A 144 4.34 3.24 -6.63
C SER A 144 3.59 2.19 -5.79
N GLY A 145 2.48 2.57 -5.15
CA GLY A 145 1.60 1.62 -4.47
C GLY A 145 2.15 1.04 -3.16
N ARG A 146 3.12 1.69 -2.55
CA ARG A 146 3.66 1.36 -1.22
C ARG A 146 3.60 2.58 -0.33
N TYR A 147 3.02 2.43 0.85
CA TYR A 147 2.81 3.53 1.79
C TYR A 147 3.08 3.09 3.22
N ILE A 148 3.54 4.02 4.06
CA ILE A 148 3.43 3.95 5.52
C ILE A 148 2.60 5.17 5.92
N LEU A 149 1.45 4.95 6.52
CA LEU A 149 0.49 5.99 6.83
C LEU A 149 0.18 6.06 8.33
N GLN A 150 -0.11 7.24 8.80
CA GLN A 150 -0.63 7.47 10.14
C GLN A 150 -2.13 7.16 10.18
N PRO A 151 -2.66 6.67 11.31
CA PRO A 151 -4.06 6.26 11.44
C PRO A 151 -5.06 7.41 11.22
N GLU A 152 -4.63 8.67 11.34
CA GLU A 152 -5.48 9.84 11.07
C GLU A 152 -6.01 9.88 9.64
N VAL A 153 -5.40 9.15 8.70
CA VAL A 153 -5.91 9.03 7.33
C VAL A 153 -7.33 8.45 7.32
N PHE A 154 -7.68 7.59 8.28
CA PHE A 154 -9.02 7.01 8.38
C PHE A 154 -10.12 8.04 8.63
N ARG A 155 -9.79 9.15 9.30
CA ARG A 155 -10.73 10.28 9.49
C ARG A 155 -11.07 10.95 8.16
N HIS A 156 -10.09 11.10 7.27
CA HIS A 156 -10.31 11.64 5.92
C HIS A 156 -11.07 10.64 5.04
N LEU A 157 -10.67 9.38 5.05
CA LEU A 157 -11.36 8.31 4.32
C LEU A 157 -12.82 8.12 4.78
N GLY A 158 -13.07 8.27 6.08
CA GLY A 158 -14.41 8.15 6.67
C GLY A 158 -15.43 9.21 6.20
N ARG A 159 -14.97 10.29 5.56
CA ARG A 159 -15.86 11.28 4.92
C ARG A 159 -16.53 10.75 3.66
N HIS A 160 -16.01 9.65 3.12
CA HIS A 160 -16.49 8.98 1.89
C HIS A 160 -16.65 9.95 0.70
N GLN A 161 -15.79 10.95 0.61
CA GLN A 161 -15.78 11.88 -0.51
C GLN A 161 -15.34 11.16 -1.78
N ARG A 162 -16.11 11.34 -2.85
CA ARG A 162 -15.81 10.76 -4.15
C ARG A 162 -14.97 11.73 -4.97
N GLY A 163 -13.83 11.26 -5.44
CA GLY A 163 -12.91 11.98 -6.31
C GLY A 163 -13.01 11.52 -7.76
N ALA A 164 -11.86 11.43 -8.41
CA ALA A 164 -11.74 11.01 -9.81
C ALA A 164 -12.41 9.65 -10.05
N GLY A 165 -13.15 9.53 -11.14
CA GLY A 165 -13.89 8.30 -11.47
C GLY A 165 -15.10 8.00 -10.57
N GLY A 166 -15.47 8.89 -9.65
CA GLY A 166 -16.56 8.67 -8.69
C GLY A 166 -16.18 7.72 -7.54
N GLU A 167 -14.90 7.42 -7.38
CA GLU A 167 -14.33 6.54 -6.36
C GLU A 167 -13.82 7.33 -5.15
N ILE A 168 -13.74 6.66 -4.00
CA ILE A 168 -13.06 7.18 -2.81
C ILE A 168 -11.57 6.91 -3.00
N GLN A 169 -10.83 7.96 -3.36
CA GLN A 169 -9.40 7.85 -3.65
C GLN A 169 -8.56 7.94 -2.37
N LEU A 170 -7.53 7.09 -2.27
CA LEU A 170 -6.55 7.18 -1.18
C LEU A 170 -5.74 8.48 -1.30
N THR A 171 -5.41 8.89 -2.51
CA THR A 171 -4.68 10.14 -2.80
C THR A 171 -5.41 11.37 -2.23
N ASP A 172 -6.74 11.46 -2.42
CA ASP A 172 -7.53 12.59 -1.89
C ASP A 172 -7.48 12.65 -0.35
N ALA A 173 -7.53 11.50 0.32
CA ALA A 173 -7.41 11.43 1.78
C ALA A 173 -6.00 11.84 2.25
N MET A 174 -4.95 11.43 1.53
CA MET A 174 -3.57 11.84 1.81
C MET A 174 -3.36 13.33 1.58
N ILE A 175 -3.93 13.92 0.54
CA ILE A 175 -3.93 15.37 0.32
C ILE A 175 -4.61 16.09 1.49
N GLY A 176 -5.76 15.60 1.94
CA GLY A 176 -6.42 16.16 3.14
C GLY A 176 -5.55 16.10 4.39
N LEU A 177 -4.89 14.97 4.61
CA LEU A 177 -4.01 14.77 5.76
C LEU A 177 -2.69 15.58 5.65
N SER A 178 -2.20 15.86 4.44
CA SER A 178 -0.94 16.61 4.24
C SER A 178 -1.00 18.06 4.73
N ALA A 179 -2.19 18.61 4.90
CA ALA A 179 -2.38 19.90 5.54
C ALA A 179 -2.11 19.89 7.06
N GLU A 180 -2.11 18.71 7.68
CA GLU A 180 -1.98 18.52 9.14
C GLU A 180 -0.68 17.82 9.51
N GLN A 181 -0.20 16.92 8.65
CA GLN A 181 0.97 16.07 8.89
C GLN A 181 1.90 16.05 7.68
N PRO A 182 3.23 15.93 7.92
CA PRO A 182 4.20 15.84 6.84
C PRO A 182 4.09 14.50 6.08
N PHE A 183 4.34 14.58 4.78
CA PHE A 183 4.57 13.44 3.89
C PHE A 183 5.98 13.49 3.32
N CYS A 184 6.64 12.34 3.25
CA CYS A 184 7.94 12.14 2.61
C CYS A 184 7.83 11.10 1.47
N GLY A 185 8.70 11.22 0.46
CA GLY A 185 8.81 10.30 -0.66
C GLY A 185 10.24 9.80 -0.83
#